data_8d2180cc47f89be578fb1298af716ea2
#
_entry.id   8d2180cc47f89be578fb1298af716ea2
#
_cell.length_a   1.000
_cell.length_b   1.000
_cell.length_c   1.000
_cell.angle_alpha   90.00
_cell.angle_beta   90.00
_cell.angle_gamma   90.00
#
_symmetry.space_group_name_H-M   'P 1'
#
loop_
_entity.id
_entity.type
_entity.pdbx_description
1 polymer ?
#
loop_
_entity_poly.entity_id
_entity_poly.type
_entity_poly.pdbx_seq_one_letter_code
_entity_poly.pdbx_strand_id
1 'polypeptide(L)'
;MSELKLMPHPEITELLSVLEQNGLHKEQDEVKCLAAYIDEMEGQLSTMNEELMQMHREISTIRDSSLKVRCEKLISGAEKQLWQAATAIRTVKHNFLCMARNAVDTFKVKGKVALRRTVFSMKIPSTLALLQDMLERQAASAQKTAERLGDIQAELQEAGTHIQRAGRTLLGRPEPEDAEYEQNKGLLGKAQTFMGRMCDSLSSMAARTAQLVDRLTSERETPDSRQSVKEALRDLQAEQKYGEDFHVPAEPIR
;
A
#
# COMPACT_ATOMS: atom_id res chain seq x y z
N MET A 1 -7.29 -6.58 -16.11
CA MET A 1 -8.66 -6.33 -15.63
C MET A 1 -8.58 -5.13 -14.70
N SER A 2 -9.22 -4.01 -15.08
CA SER A 2 -9.27 -2.83 -14.21
C SER A 2 -10.16 -3.17 -13.02
N GLU A 3 -9.57 -3.43 -11.85
CA GLU A 3 -10.33 -3.59 -10.63
C GLU A 3 -11.01 -2.25 -10.30
N LEU A 4 -12.31 -2.27 -10.00
CA LEU A 4 -13.03 -1.07 -9.60
C LEU A 4 -12.33 -0.42 -8.40
N LYS A 5 -12.13 0.91 -8.47
CA LYS A 5 -11.65 1.68 -7.32
C LYS A 5 -12.58 1.48 -6.13
N LEU A 6 -12.04 1.61 -4.91
CA LEU A 6 -12.83 1.46 -3.68
C LEU A 6 -13.88 2.56 -3.50
N MET A 7 -13.50 3.81 -3.79
CA MET A 7 -14.43 4.94 -3.59
C MET A 7 -15.77 4.82 -4.34
N PRO A 8 -15.83 4.38 -5.62
CA PRO A 8 -17.08 4.13 -6.31
C PRO A 8 -17.65 2.72 -6.08
N HIS A 9 -17.03 1.89 -5.23
CA HIS A 9 -17.49 0.53 -5.00
C HIS A 9 -18.83 0.53 -4.24
N PRO A 10 -19.85 -0.23 -4.68
CA PRO A 10 -21.19 -0.18 -4.10
C PRO A 10 -21.21 -0.45 -2.60
N GLU A 11 -20.41 -1.39 -2.11
CA GLU A 11 -20.31 -1.72 -0.67
C GLU A 11 -19.77 -0.57 0.17
N ILE A 12 -18.78 0.17 -0.34
CA ILE A 12 -18.25 1.35 0.34
C ILE A 12 -19.25 2.50 0.28
N THR A 13 -19.88 2.74 -0.86
CA THR A 13 -20.90 3.79 -1.02
C THR A 13 -22.08 3.55 -0.09
N GLU A 14 -22.56 2.30 0.03
CA GLU A 14 -23.63 1.93 0.95
C GLU A 14 -23.22 2.15 2.40
N LEU A 15 -22.01 1.71 2.81
CA LEU A 15 -21.52 1.95 4.16
C LEU A 15 -21.42 3.44 4.47
N LEU A 16 -20.85 4.26 3.58
CA LEU A 16 -20.75 5.70 3.75
C LEU A 16 -22.10 6.38 3.91
N SER A 17 -23.10 5.97 3.12
CA SER A 17 -24.47 6.47 3.22
C SER A 17 -25.10 6.10 4.56
N VAL A 18 -24.92 4.86 5.02
CA VAL A 18 -25.44 4.41 6.32
C VAL A 18 -24.78 5.17 7.48
N LEU A 19 -23.47 5.40 7.42
CA LEU A 19 -22.74 6.18 8.44
C LEU A 19 -23.24 7.63 8.49
N GLU A 20 -23.45 8.26 7.34
CA GLU A 20 -23.96 9.63 7.21
C GLU A 20 -25.35 9.77 7.79
N GLN A 21 -26.29 8.91 7.40
CA GLN A 21 -27.68 8.91 7.88
C GLN A 21 -27.78 8.72 9.40
N ASN A 22 -26.79 8.06 9.99
CA ASN A 22 -26.74 7.83 11.44
C ASN A 22 -25.92 8.86 12.20
N GLY A 23 -25.39 9.91 11.54
CA GLY A 23 -24.59 10.97 12.17
C GLY A 23 -23.20 10.51 12.63
N LEU A 24 -22.67 9.43 12.04
CA LEU A 24 -21.34 8.86 12.31
C LEU A 24 -20.30 9.48 11.36
N HIS A 25 -20.19 10.81 11.37
CA HIS A 25 -19.36 11.56 10.42
C HIS A 25 -17.87 11.27 10.57
N LYS A 26 -17.41 11.06 11.81
CA LYS A 26 -16.00 10.73 12.08
C LYS A 26 -15.61 9.39 11.45
N GLU A 27 -16.41 8.37 11.69
CA GLU A 27 -16.22 7.05 11.13
C GLU A 27 -16.37 7.06 9.59
N GLN A 28 -17.24 7.90 9.06
CA GLN A 28 -17.39 8.12 7.61
C GLN A 28 -16.11 8.69 7.00
N ASP A 29 -15.49 9.70 7.63
CA ASP A 29 -14.28 10.33 7.16
C ASP A 29 -13.07 9.37 7.24
N GLU A 30 -12.98 8.55 8.28
CA GLU A 30 -11.98 7.48 8.39
C GLU A 30 -12.10 6.48 7.23
N VAL A 31 -13.31 6.00 6.95
CA VAL A 31 -13.59 5.06 5.84
C VAL A 31 -13.22 5.68 4.49
N LYS A 32 -13.59 6.96 4.24
CA LYS A 32 -13.23 7.70 3.03
C LYS A 32 -11.71 7.82 2.87
N CYS A 33 -11.03 8.22 3.94
CA CYS A 33 -9.58 8.39 3.94
C CYS A 33 -8.86 7.08 3.62
N LEU A 34 -9.27 5.97 4.23
CA LEU A 34 -8.71 4.65 3.98
C LEU A 34 -8.97 4.17 2.55
N ALA A 35 -10.19 4.31 2.05
CA ALA A 35 -10.53 3.91 0.69
C ALA A 35 -9.70 4.69 -0.35
N ALA A 36 -9.62 6.02 -0.18
CA ALA A 36 -8.82 6.88 -1.06
C ALA A 36 -7.32 6.52 -1.02
N TYR A 37 -6.79 6.20 0.16
CA TYR A 37 -5.40 5.82 0.32
C TYR A 37 -5.06 4.48 -0.34
N ILE A 38 -5.94 3.48 -0.21
CA ILE A 38 -5.76 2.19 -0.89
C ILE A 38 -5.80 2.36 -2.41
N ASP A 39 -6.74 3.16 -2.93
CA ASP A 39 -6.83 3.47 -4.36
C ASP A 39 -5.59 4.22 -4.88
N GLU A 40 -5.01 5.12 -4.07
CA GLU A 40 -3.77 5.82 -4.39
C GLU A 40 -2.58 4.86 -4.48
N MET A 41 -2.45 3.95 -3.51
CA MET A 41 -1.40 2.92 -3.51
C MET A 41 -1.48 2.01 -4.73
N GLU A 42 -2.68 1.55 -5.11
CA GLU A 42 -2.88 0.76 -6.33
C GLU A 42 -2.44 1.54 -7.58
N GLY A 43 -2.78 2.83 -7.65
CA GLY A 43 -2.37 3.70 -8.76
C GLY A 43 -0.84 3.83 -8.86
N GLN A 44 -0.15 4.05 -7.74
CA GLN A 44 1.31 4.16 -7.70
C GLN A 44 1.98 2.84 -8.13
N LEU A 45 1.49 1.69 -7.66
CA LEU A 45 2.03 0.39 -8.10
C LEU A 45 1.77 0.11 -9.59
N SER A 46 0.63 0.53 -10.13
CA SER A 46 0.33 0.41 -11.55
C SER A 46 1.35 1.20 -12.39
N THR A 47 1.64 2.43 -12.01
CA THR A 47 2.65 3.26 -12.69
C THR A 47 4.04 2.62 -12.63
N MET A 48 4.45 2.11 -11.45
CA MET A 48 5.73 1.42 -11.33
C MET A 48 5.80 0.15 -12.21
N ASN A 49 4.70 -0.59 -12.31
CA ASN A 49 4.64 -1.77 -13.18
C ASN A 49 4.75 -1.42 -14.66
N GLU A 50 4.17 -0.32 -15.11
CA GLU A 50 4.30 0.19 -16.48
C GLU A 50 5.75 0.58 -16.80
N GLU A 51 6.41 1.29 -15.87
CA GLU A 51 7.83 1.64 -15.99
C GLU A 51 8.72 0.39 -16.04
N LEU A 52 8.42 -0.61 -15.23
CA LEU A 52 9.13 -1.90 -15.22
C LEU A 52 9.01 -2.62 -16.58
N MET A 53 7.79 -2.66 -17.13
CA MET A 53 7.57 -3.25 -18.47
C MET A 53 8.32 -2.51 -19.57
N GLN A 54 8.45 -1.19 -19.47
CA GLN A 54 9.26 -0.42 -20.40
C GLN A 54 10.75 -0.81 -20.26
N MET A 55 11.23 -0.95 -19.02
CA MET A 55 12.61 -1.33 -18.76
C MET A 55 12.94 -2.73 -19.28
N HIS A 56 12.02 -3.70 -19.15
CA HIS A 56 12.16 -5.02 -19.78
C HIS A 56 12.35 -4.93 -21.29
N ARG A 57 11.57 -4.07 -21.95
CA ARG A 57 11.71 -3.84 -23.40
C ARG A 57 13.09 -3.25 -23.76
N GLU A 58 13.57 -2.28 -23.00
CA GLU A 58 14.89 -1.66 -23.21
C GLU A 58 16.03 -2.68 -22.99
N ILE A 59 15.96 -3.52 -21.93
CA ILE A 59 16.94 -4.57 -21.66
C ILE A 59 16.98 -5.62 -22.79
N SER A 60 15.83 -5.92 -23.38
CA SER A 60 15.77 -6.88 -24.50
C SER A 60 16.63 -6.46 -25.70
N THR A 61 16.93 -5.16 -25.83
CA THR A 61 17.75 -4.60 -26.90
C THR A 61 19.26 -4.70 -26.66
N ILE A 62 19.71 -5.10 -25.46
CA ILE A 62 21.12 -5.25 -25.12
C ILE A 62 21.73 -6.37 -25.94
N ARG A 63 22.86 -6.09 -26.62
CA ARG A 63 23.60 -7.06 -27.44
C ARG A 63 24.55 -7.93 -26.62
N ASP A 64 25.12 -7.39 -25.53
CA ASP A 64 25.97 -8.16 -24.63
C ASP A 64 25.13 -9.14 -23.81
N SER A 65 25.32 -10.43 -24.08
CA SER A 65 24.54 -11.50 -23.45
C SER A 65 24.79 -11.59 -21.93
N SER A 66 25.99 -11.30 -21.47
CA SER A 66 26.37 -11.39 -20.05
C SER A 66 25.74 -10.25 -19.24
N LEU A 67 25.80 -9.02 -19.77
CA LEU A 67 25.15 -7.86 -19.17
C LEU A 67 23.63 -7.99 -19.20
N LYS A 68 23.06 -8.46 -20.32
CA LYS A 68 21.65 -8.70 -20.46
C LYS A 68 21.12 -9.65 -19.39
N VAL A 69 21.74 -10.81 -19.19
CA VAL A 69 21.33 -11.79 -18.16
C VAL A 69 21.40 -11.21 -16.75
N ARG A 70 22.45 -10.40 -16.44
CA ARG A 70 22.54 -9.73 -15.12
C ARG A 70 21.42 -8.72 -14.91
N CYS A 71 21.13 -7.88 -15.89
CA CYS A 71 20.03 -6.90 -15.84
C CYS A 71 18.67 -7.60 -15.74
N GLU A 72 18.40 -8.62 -16.54
CA GLU A 72 17.16 -9.39 -16.50
C GLU A 72 16.92 -10.00 -15.11
N LYS A 73 17.96 -10.54 -14.47
CA LYS A 73 17.87 -11.10 -13.11
C LYS A 73 17.51 -10.04 -12.07
N LEU A 74 18.08 -8.85 -12.17
CA LEU A 74 17.80 -7.75 -11.22
C LEU A 74 16.39 -7.20 -11.41
N ILE A 75 15.97 -6.99 -12.66
CA ILE A 75 14.62 -6.50 -12.98
C ILE A 75 13.55 -7.54 -12.64
N SER A 76 13.80 -8.83 -12.87
CA SER A 76 12.90 -9.90 -12.41
C SER A 76 12.75 -9.93 -10.88
N GLY A 77 13.81 -9.54 -10.13
CA GLY A 77 13.72 -9.31 -8.69
C GLY A 77 12.76 -8.18 -8.33
N ALA A 78 12.84 -7.04 -9.03
CA ALA A 78 11.95 -5.90 -8.86
C ALA A 78 10.49 -6.24 -9.20
N GLU A 79 10.27 -6.99 -10.28
CA GLU A 79 8.94 -7.47 -10.67
C GLU A 79 8.29 -8.30 -9.56
N LYS A 80 9.04 -9.23 -8.97
CA LYS A 80 8.58 -10.03 -7.83
C LYS A 80 8.19 -9.16 -6.63
N GLN A 81 9.00 -8.13 -6.34
CA GLN A 81 8.73 -7.20 -5.24
C GLN A 81 7.45 -6.40 -5.47
N LEU A 82 7.25 -5.84 -6.66
CA LEU A 82 6.02 -5.12 -7.02
C LEU A 82 4.81 -6.03 -6.98
N TRP A 83 4.94 -7.27 -7.47
CA TRP A 83 3.86 -8.25 -7.42
C TRP A 83 3.46 -8.58 -5.97
N GLN A 84 4.43 -8.74 -5.08
CA GLN A 84 4.18 -8.98 -3.65
C GLN A 84 3.47 -7.78 -2.99
N ALA A 85 3.93 -6.55 -3.26
CA ALA A 85 3.30 -5.33 -2.78
C ALA A 85 1.85 -5.21 -3.30
N ALA A 86 1.64 -5.42 -4.59
CA ALA A 86 0.31 -5.39 -5.21
C ALA A 86 -0.63 -6.45 -4.60
N THR A 87 -0.13 -7.66 -4.38
CA THR A 87 -0.91 -8.74 -3.77
C THR A 87 -1.36 -8.40 -2.36
N ALA A 88 -0.49 -7.78 -1.56
CA ALA A 88 -0.86 -7.38 -0.20
C ALA A 88 -1.87 -6.23 -0.20
N ILE A 89 -1.72 -5.23 -1.05
CA ILE A 89 -2.71 -4.16 -1.18
C ILE A 89 -4.07 -4.71 -1.61
N ARG A 90 -4.11 -5.66 -2.56
CA ARG A 90 -5.36 -6.35 -2.94
C ARG A 90 -5.97 -7.12 -1.78
N THR A 91 -5.16 -7.76 -0.95
CA THR A 91 -5.64 -8.45 0.25
C THR A 91 -6.26 -7.47 1.24
N VAL A 92 -5.60 -6.33 1.48
CA VAL A 92 -6.15 -5.25 2.33
C VAL A 92 -7.46 -4.72 1.76
N LYS A 93 -7.52 -4.45 0.47
CA LYS A 93 -8.73 -4.01 -0.25
C LYS A 93 -9.87 -5.00 -0.10
N HIS A 94 -9.61 -6.29 -0.35
CA HIS A 94 -10.62 -7.34 -0.20
C HIS A 94 -11.14 -7.44 1.24
N ASN A 95 -10.25 -7.42 2.23
CA ASN A 95 -10.63 -7.44 3.64
C ASN A 95 -11.46 -6.21 4.02
N PHE A 96 -11.12 -5.05 3.48
CA PHE A 96 -11.84 -3.81 3.71
C PHE A 96 -13.28 -3.88 3.15
N LEU A 97 -13.46 -4.40 1.94
CA LEU A 97 -14.77 -4.64 1.33
C LEU A 97 -15.62 -5.63 2.14
N CYS A 98 -15.02 -6.74 2.57
CA CYS A 98 -15.71 -7.70 3.44
C CYS A 98 -16.16 -7.08 4.77
N MET A 99 -15.32 -6.24 5.37
CA MET A 99 -15.65 -5.52 6.60
C MET A 99 -16.76 -4.50 6.37
N ALA A 100 -16.74 -3.76 5.26
CA ALA A 100 -17.79 -2.81 4.89
C ALA A 100 -19.14 -3.50 4.74
N ARG A 101 -19.19 -4.60 4.00
CA ARG A 101 -20.41 -5.43 3.85
C ARG A 101 -20.93 -5.91 5.19
N ASN A 102 -20.08 -6.50 6.03
CA ASN A 102 -20.46 -6.99 7.34
C ASN A 102 -20.99 -5.88 8.26
N ALA A 103 -20.46 -4.66 8.17
CA ALA A 103 -20.95 -3.53 8.93
C ALA A 103 -22.36 -3.12 8.50
N VAL A 104 -22.62 -3.06 7.20
CA VAL A 104 -23.94 -2.76 6.65
C VAL A 104 -24.96 -3.86 7.01
N ASP A 105 -24.60 -5.13 6.87
CA ASP A 105 -25.47 -6.26 7.21
C ASP A 105 -25.80 -6.28 8.72
N THR A 106 -24.80 -5.99 9.56
CA THR A 106 -24.99 -5.87 11.00
C THR A 106 -25.93 -4.71 11.35
N PHE A 107 -25.81 -3.59 10.64
CA PHE A 107 -26.72 -2.46 10.82
C PHE A 107 -28.15 -2.82 10.46
N LYS A 108 -28.38 -3.48 9.33
CA LYS A 108 -29.71 -3.90 8.88
C LYS A 108 -30.43 -4.79 9.91
N VAL A 109 -29.66 -5.61 10.65
CA VAL A 109 -30.22 -6.57 11.62
C VAL A 109 -30.29 -6.01 13.03
N LYS A 110 -29.27 -5.25 13.49
CA LYS A 110 -29.06 -4.87 14.90
C LYS A 110 -29.04 -3.37 15.15
N GLY A 111 -29.23 -2.53 14.12
CA GLY A 111 -29.31 -1.08 14.23
C GLY A 111 -27.99 -0.34 14.50
N LYS A 112 -28.09 0.95 14.83
CA LYS A 112 -26.98 1.93 14.93
C LYS A 112 -25.88 1.53 15.92
N VAL A 113 -26.26 1.04 17.11
CA VAL A 113 -25.28 0.68 18.17
C VAL A 113 -24.37 -0.46 17.70
N ALA A 114 -24.94 -1.45 17.00
CA ALA A 114 -24.19 -2.56 16.47
C ALA A 114 -23.28 -2.12 15.30
N LEU A 115 -23.74 -1.22 14.43
CA LEU A 115 -22.93 -0.62 13.37
C LEU A 115 -21.67 0.04 13.95
N ARG A 116 -21.85 0.95 14.91
CA ARG A 116 -20.73 1.65 15.55
C ARG A 116 -19.73 0.67 16.17
N ARG A 117 -20.23 -0.34 16.88
CA ARG A 117 -19.39 -1.39 17.46
C ARG A 117 -18.63 -2.19 16.40
N THR A 118 -19.29 -2.53 15.29
CA THR A 118 -18.67 -3.27 14.19
C THR A 118 -17.59 -2.45 13.51
N VAL A 119 -17.85 -1.18 13.17
CA VAL A 119 -16.87 -0.28 12.56
C VAL A 119 -15.67 -0.07 13.52
N PHE A 120 -15.93 0.11 14.81
CA PHE A 120 -14.89 0.27 15.83
C PHE A 120 -14.07 -1.02 16.03
N SER A 121 -14.68 -2.20 15.91
CA SER A 121 -14.02 -3.50 16.07
C SER A 121 -13.25 -3.95 14.80
N MET A 122 -13.37 -3.22 13.70
CA MET A 122 -12.61 -3.50 12.49
C MET A 122 -11.11 -3.49 12.83
N LYS A 123 -10.44 -4.62 12.55
CA LYS A 123 -8.99 -4.78 12.78
C LYS A 123 -8.16 -4.04 11.72
N ILE A 124 -8.62 -2.84 11.32
CA ILE A 124 -7.95 -2.01 10.30
C ILE A 124 -6.50 -1.69 10.70
N PRO A 125 -6.22 -1.24 11.95
CA PRO A 125 -4.84 -0.91 12.33
C PRO A 125 -3.89 -2.10 12.23
N SER A 126 -4.31 -3.29 12.64
CA SER A 126 -3.46 -4.48 12.56
C SER A 126 -3.19 -4.93 11.12
N THR A 127 -4.17 -4.80 10.23
CA THR A 127 -4.01 -5.11 8.81
C THR A 127 -3.10 -4.10 8.11
N LEU A 128 -3.22 -2.82 8.46
CA LEU A 128 -2.35 -1.77 7.96
C LEU A 128 -0.91 -1.92 8.50
N ALA A 129 -0.73 -2.32 9.76
CA ALA A 129 0.60 -2.57 10.33
C ALA A 129 1.33 -3.72 9.60
N LEU A 130 0.61 -4.79 9.22
CA LEU A 130 1.18 -5.86 8.40
C LEU A 130 1.54 -5.37 7.00
N LEU A 131 0.73 -4.50 6.40
CA LEU A 131 1.02 -3.87 5.11
C LEU A 131 2.26 -2.99 5.21
N GLN A 132 2.37 -2.15 6.24
CA GLN A 132 3.53 -1.31 6.51
C GLN A 132 4.82 -2.13 6.55
N ASP A 133 4.87 -3.15 7.41
CA ASP A 133 6.04 -4.02 7.57
C ASP A 133 6.44 -4.72 6.25
N MET A 134 5.47 -5.07 5.42
CA MET A 134 5.75 -5.63 4.11
C MET A 134 6.29 -4.58 3.14
N LEU A 135 5.72 -3.37 3.08
CA LEU A 135 6.21 -2.28 2.23
C LEU A 135 7.64 -1.88 2.61
N GLU A 136 7.96 -1.80 3.90
CA GLU A 136 9.32 -1.53 4.39
C GLU A 136 10.33 -2.59 3.92
N ARG A 137 9.95 -3.87 4.02
CA ARG A 137 10.80 -4.96 3.51
C ARG A 137 11.02 -4.88 2.00
N GLN A 138 9.98 -4.53 1.22
CA GLN A 138 10.13 -4.38 -0.22
C GLN A 138 10.97 -3.15 -0.58
N ALA A 139 10.82 -2.04 0.14
CA ALA A 139 11.65 -0.84 -0.03
C ALA A 139 13.15 -1.15 0.24
N ALA A 140 13.45 -1.81 1.35
CA ALA A 140 14.82 -2.23 1.68
C ALA A 140 15.42 -3.18 0.62
N SER A 141 14.60 -4.06 0.04
CA SER A 141 15.04 -4.94 -1.04
C SER A 141 15.28 -4.19 -2.35
N ALA A 142 14.44 -3.20 -2.68
CA ALA A 142 14.62 -2.30 -3.83
C ALA A 142 15.91 -1.48 -3.70
N GLN A 143 16.20 -0.95 -2.51
CA GLN A 143 17.42 -0.22 -2.21
C GLN A 143 18.66 -1.08 -2.49
N LYS A 144 18.69 -2.30 -1.98
CA LYS A 144 19.81 -3.24 -2.25
C LYS A 144 19.98 -3.54 -3.73
N THR A 145 18.90 -3.56 -4.48
CA THR A 145 18.95 -3.78 -5.94
C THR A 145 19.51 -2.55 -6.65
N ALA A 146 19.13 -1.34 -6.22
CA ALA A 146 19.66 -0.08 -6.74
C ALA A 146 21.18 0.02 -6.49
N GLU A 147 21.64 -0.33 -5.30
CA GLU A 147 23.08 -0.37 -4.94
C GLU A 147 23.84 -1.34 -5.84
N ARG A 148 23.36 -2.56 -6.02
CA ARG A 148 24.00 -3.55 -6.92
C ARG A 148 24.05 -3.10 -8.39
N LEU A 149 23.04 -2.37 -8.86
CA LEU A 149 23.05 -1.77 -10.19
C LEU A 149 24.13 -0.70 -10.29
N GLY A 150 24.30 0.12 -9.25
CA GLY A 150 25.39 1.10 -9.14
C GLY A 150 26.76 0.45 -9.18
N ASP A 151 26.96 -0.64 -8.44
CA ASP A 151 28.23 -1.40 -8.43
C ASP A 151 28.57 -1.94 -9.83
N ILE A 152 27.59 -2.56 -10.50
CA ILE A 152 27.78 -3.06 -11.87
C ILE A 152 28.11 -1.92 -12.85
N GLN A 153 27.45 -0.77 -12.68
CA GLN A 153 27.73 0.40 -13.51
C GLN A 153 29.17 0.90 -13.29
N ALA A 154 29.62 0.97 -12.04
CA ALA A 154 30.99 1.37 -11.69
C ALA A 154 32.02 0.40 -12.27
N GLU A 155 31.82 -0.92 -12.13
CA GLU A 155 32.70 -1.96 -12.69
C GLU A 155 32.81 -1.84 -14.22
N LEU A 156 31.69 -1.61 -14.91
CA LEU A 156 31.68 -1.45 -16.37
C LEU A 156 32.38 -0.17 -16.82
N GLN A 157 32.23 0.92 -16.06
CA GLN A 157 32.92 2.18 -16.33
C GLN A 157 34.45 2.02 -16.15
N GLU A 158 34.88 1.36 -15.08
CA GLU A 158 36.27 1.08 -14.84
C GLU A 158 36.87 0.20 -15.94
N ALA A 159 36.17 -0.88 -16.33
CA ALA A 159 36.61 -1.72 -17.45
C ALA A 159 36.69 -0.93 -18.76
N GLY A 160 35.70 -0.07 -19.04
CA GLY A 160 35.72 0.81 -20.21
C GLY A 160 36.90 1.76 -20.25
N THR A 161 37.26 2.37 -19.10
CA THR A 161 38.44 3.25 -18.98
C THR A 161 39.72 2.49 -19.19
N HIS A 162 39.86 1.29 -18.65
CA HIS A 162 41.01 0.42 -18.87
C HIS A 162 41.21 0.04 -20.35
N ILE A 163 40.11 -0.33 -21.05
CA ILE A 163 40.16 -0.64 -22.48
C ILE A 163 40.55 0.58 -23.31
N GLN A 164 40.02 1.77 -22.98
CA GLN A 164 40.39 3.02 -23.66
C GLN A 164 41.83 3.39 -23.43
N ARG A 165 42.35 3.25 -22.20
CA ARG A 165 43.78 3.50 -21.89
C ARG A 165 44.67 2.53 -22.67
N ALA A 166 44.37 1.24 -22.64
CA ALA A 166 45.10 0.23 -23.41
C ALA A 166 45.11 0.52 -24.91
N GLY A 167 43.97 0.85 -25.48
CA GLY A 167 43.83 1.21 -26.91
C GLY A 167 44.63 2.46 -27.28
N ARG A 168 44.68 3.49 -26.41
CA ARG A 168 45.48 4.70 -26.63
C ARG A 168 46.97 4.46 -26.51
N THR A 169 47.40 3.70 -25.50
CA THR A 169 48.81 3.29 -25.34
C THR A 169 49.28 2.57 -26.59
N LEU A 170 48.48 1.67 -27.16
CA LEU A 170 48.77 0.98 -28.41
C LEU A 170 48.86 1.91 -29.63
N LEU A 171 48.12 3.02 -29.63
CA LEU A 171 48.08 4.00 -30.71
C LEU A 171 49.01 5.21 -30.49
N GLY A 172 49.76 5.26 -29.36
CA GLY A 172 50.67 6.37 -29.03
C GLY A 172 49.97 7.71 -28.82
N ARG A 173 48.68 7.73 -28.40
CA ARG A 173 47.91 8.95 -28.16
C ARG A 173 47.96 9.38 -26.69
N PRO A 174 48.08 10.71 -26.38
CA PRO A 174 48.08 11.20 -25.00
C PRO A 174 46.77 10.91 -24.26
N GLU A 175 46.84 10.81 -22.93
CA GLU A 175 45.67 10.67 -22.07
C GLU A 175 44.81 11.94 -22.18
N PRO A 176 43.45 11.82 -22.23
CA PRO A 176 42.58 12.97 -22.13
C PRO A 176 42.58 13.43 -20.66
N GLU A 177 42.69 14.73 -20.45
CA GLU A 177 42.32 15.34 -19.18
C GLU A 177 40.83 15.10 -18.97
N ASP A 178 40.54 14.39 -17.89
CA ASP A 178 39.23 14.16 -17.28
C ASP A 178 37.99 14.31 -18.23
N ALA A 179 37.68 13.24 -18.92
CA ALA A 179 36.36 13.11 -19.49
C ALA A 179 35.38 12.81 -18.34
N GLU A 180 34.68 13.83 -17.85
CA GLU A 180 33.50 13.65 -17.01
C GLU A 180 32.52 12.74 -17.77
N TYR A 181 32.55 11.46 -17.45
CA TYR A 181 31.57 10.52 -17.96
C TYR A 181 30.21 10.88 -17.31
N GLU A 182 29.28 11.33 -18.12
CA GLU A 182 27.89 11.52 -17.68
C GLU A 182 27.35 10.18 -17.16
N GLN A 183 27.39 10.01 -15.85
CA GLN A 183 27.14 8.76 -15.11
C GLN A 183 25.75 8.14 -15.32
N ASN A 184 24.79 8.84 -15.92
CA ASN A 184 23.38 8.43 -15.93
C ASN A 184 22.75 8.22 -17.33
N LYS A 185 23.52 8.25 -18.42
CA LYS A 185 22.92 8.15 -19.77
C LYS A 185 22.69 6.72 -20.28
N GLY A 186 23.21 5.69 -19.60
CA GLY A 186 23.05 4.29 -20.00
C GLY A 186 21.78 3.64 -19.44
N LEU A 187 21.43 2.48 -19.99
CA LEU A 187 20.30 1.67 -19.51
C LEU A 187 20.44 1.28 -18.03
N LEU A 188 21.65 1.02 -17.55
CA LEU A 188 21.93 0.73 -16.14
C LEU A 188 21.60 1.93 -15.24
N GLY A 189 21.96 3.15 -15.65
CA GLY A 189 21.61 4.36 -14.91
C GLY A 189 20.10 4.57 -14.84
N LYS A 190 19.37 4.28 -15.93
CA LYS A 190 17.89 4.31 -15.92
C LYS A 190 17.33 3.25 -14.97
N ALA A 191 17.87 2.03 -14.99
CA ALA A 191 17.44 0.96 -14.11
C ALA A 191 17.72 1.29 -12.63
N GLN A 192 18.87 1.87 -12.33
CA GLN A 192 19.21 2.35 -10.98
C GLN A 192 18.27 3.46 -10.52
N THR A 193 18.00 4.44 -11.38
CA THR A 193 17.05 5.53 -11.10
C THR A 193 15.64 5.00 -10.84
N PHE A 194 15.20 4.02 -11.63
CA PHE A 194 13.92 3.37 -11.43
C PHE A 194 13.84 2.66 -10.07
N MET A 195 14.89 1.87 -9.73
CA MET A 195 14.94 1.17 -8.45
C MET A 195 14.95 2.15 -7.27
N GLY A 196 15.65 3.29 -7.39
CA GLY A 196 15.62 4.36 -6.41
C GLY A 196 14.20 4.92 -6.23
N ARG A 197 13.54 5.30 -7.32
CA ARG A 197 12.14 5.78 -7.26
C ARG A 197 11.17 4.74 -6.68
N MET A 198 11.35 3.47 -7.01
CA MET A 198 10.56 2.39 -6.44
C MET A 198 10.79 2.28 -4.92
N CYS A 199 12.03 2.37 -4.46
CA CYS A 199 12.38 2.41 -3.04
C CYS A 199 11.69 3.58 -2.34
N ASP A 200 11.83 4.80 -2.87
CA ASP A 200 11.26 6.02 -2.32
C ASP A 200 9.72 5.94 -2.24
N SER A 201 9.08 5.44 -3.29
CA SER A 201 7.62 5.29 -3.34
C SER A 201 7.13 4.26 -2.32
N LEU A 202 7.76 3.08 -2.22
CA LEU A 202 7.41 2.05 -1.24
C LEU A 202 7.65 2.54 0.20
N SER A 203 8.75 3.26 0.45
CA SER A 203 9.04 3.88 1.75
C SER A 203 8.03 4.95 2.12
N SER A 204 7.63 5.79 1.16
CA SER A 204 6.58 6.79 1.36
C SER A 204 5.23 6.16 1.68
N MET A 205 4.85 5.09 0.97
CA MET A 205 3.64 4.32 1.30
C MET A 205 3.73 3.72 2.71
N ALA A 206 4.85 3.14 3.11
CA ALA A 206 5.06 2.58 4.43
C ALA A 206 4.91 3.66 5.53
N ALA A 207 5.57 4.81 5.36
CA ALA A 207 5.50 5.93 6.30
C ALA A 207 4.07 6.48 6.44
N ARG A 208 3.34 6.65 5.34
CA ARG A 208 1.93 7.10 5.38
C ARG A 208 1.02 6.04 6.02
N THR A 209 1.29 4.76 5.78
CA THR A 209 0.57 3.67 6.44
C THR A 209 0.80 3.71 7.96
N ALA A 210 2.05 3.92 8.41
CA ALA A 210 2.37 4.10 9.83
C ALA A 210 1.60 5.26 10.46
N GLN A 211 1.58 6.42 9.82
CA GLN A 211 0.83 7.59 10.29
C GLN A 211 -0.67 7.31 10.41
N LEU A 212 -1.25 6.55 9.46
CA LEU A 212 -2.66 6.16 9.54
C LEU A 212 -2.91 5.18 10.70
N VAL A 213 -2.01 4.23 10.93
CA VAL A 213 -2.09 3.30 12.07
C VAL A 213 -2.04 4.07 13.38
N ASP A 214 -1.08 4.97 13.54
CA ASP A 214 -0.91 5.78 14.74
C ASP A 214 -2.14 6.66 15.00
N ARG A 215 -2.67 7.32 13.95
CA ARG A 215 -3.89 8.13 14.05
C ARG A 215 -5.08 7.29 14.50
N LEU A 216 -5.35 6.18 13.83
CA LEU A 216 -6.48 5.30 14.14
C LEU A 216 -6.36 4.66 15.53
N THR A 217 -5.14 4.43 16.01
CA THR A 217 -4.88 3.88 17.36
C THR A 217 -5.07 4.94 18.42
N SER A 218 -4.49 6.13 18.24
CA SER A 218 -4.59 7.26 19.17
C SER A 218 -6.03 7.73 19.33
N GLU A 219 -6.80 7.79 18.26
CA GLU A 219 -8.22 8.19 18.30
C GLU A 219 -9.08 7.17 19.05
N ARG A 220 -8.69 5.90 19.07
CA ARG A 220 -9.39 4.84 19.83
C ARG A 220 -9.08 4.88 21.33
N GLU A 221 -7.96 5.46 21.73
CA GLU A 221 -7.52 5.59 23.13
C GLU A 221 -8.01 6.87 23.81
N THR A 222 -8.60 7.81 23.08
CA THR A 222 -9.09 9.07 23.62
C THR A 222 -10.23 8.85 24.64
N PRO A 223 -10.35 9.70 25.68
CA PRO A 223 -11.43 9.62 26.69
C PRO A 223 -12.84 9.66 26.06
N ASP A 224 -12.98 10.31 24.92
CA ASP A 224 -14.24 10.41 24.17
C ASP A 224 -14.70 9.05 23.61
N SER A 225 -13.75 8.20 23.21
CA SER A 225 -14.07 6.81 22.79
C SER A 225 -14.55 5.97 23.99
N ARG A 226 -14.03 6.23 25.21
CA ARG A 226 -14.45 5.56 26.45
C ARG A 226 -15.83 6.04 26.92
N GLN A 227 -16.16 7.33 26.74
CA GLN A 227 -17.51 7.86 27.00
C GLN A 227 -18.53 7.26 26.03
N SER A 228 -18.17 7.18 24.75
CA SER A 228 -18.99 6.55 23.71
C SER A 228 -19.29 5.06 23.97
N VAL A 229 -18.33 4.29 24.52
CA VAL A 229 -18.57 2.90 24.95
C VAL A 229 -19.51 2.83 26.15
N LYS A 230 -19.39 3.77 27.09
CA LYS A 230 -20.32 3.87 28.24
C LYS A 230 -21.72 4.27 27.81
N GLU A 231 -21.87 5.19 26.85
CA GLU A 231 -23.17 5.56 26.28
C GLU A 231 -23.80 4.40 25.52
N ALA A 232 -23.02 3.70 24.69
CA ALA A 232 -23.50 2.50 23.98
C ALA A 232 -23.92 1.38 24.95
N LEU A 233 -23.22 1.21 26.08
CA LEU A 233 -23.61 0.28 27.14
C LEU A 233 -24.89 0.72 27.85
N ARG A 234 -25.07 2.03 28.08
CA ARG A 234 -26.32 2.56 28.65
C ARG A 234 -27.50 2.37 27.74
N ASP A 235 -27.31 2.62 26.45
CA ASP A 235 -28.36 2.45 25.42
C ASP A 235 -28.80 0.99 25.32
N LEU A 236 -27.83 0.03 25.36
CA LEU A 236 -28.13 -1.40 25.40
C LEU A 236 -28.87 -1.82 26.67
N GLN A 237 -28.49 -1.25 27.82
CA GLN A 237 -29.20 -1.50 29.10
C GLN A 237 -30.61 -0.90 29.11
N ALA A 238 -30.79 0.25 28.45
CA ALA A 238 -32.11 0.85 28.29
C ALA A 238 -33.03 -0.01 27.38
N GLU A 239 -32.50 -0.50 26.24
CA GLU A 239 -33.26 -1.40 25.35
C GLU A 239 -33.60 -2.74 26.02
N GLN A 240 -32.75 -3.32 26.84
CA GLN A 240 -33.05 -4.52 27.62
C GLN A 240 -34.17 -4.27 28.64
N LYS A 241 -34.19 -3.11 29.26
CA LYS A 241 -35.20 -2.73 30.27
C LYS A 241 -36.59 -2.51 29.64
N TYR A 242 -36.66 -2.01 28.41
CA TYR A 242 -37.93 -1.86 27.67
C TYR A 242 -38.42 -3.18 27.09
N GLY A 243 -37.56 -4.19 26.91
CA GLY A 243 -37.93 -5.54 26.45
C GLY A 243 -38.55 -6.42 27.53
N GLU A 244 -38.32 -6.15 28.81
CA GLU A 244 -38.82 -6.92 29.94
C GLU A 244 -40.23 -6.46 30.40
N ASP A 245 -40.69 -5.26 30.04
CA ASP A 245 -42.00 -4.71 30.43
C ASP A 245 -43.15 -5.17 29.56
N PHE A 246 -42.94 -5.97 28.51
CA PHE A 246 -43.99 -6.63 27.74
C PHE A 246 -44.37 -7.99 28.34
N HIS A 247 -44.82 -8.00 29.58
CA HIS A 247 -45.49 -9.15 30.16
C HIS A 247 -46.99 -9.11 29.72
N VAL A 248 -47.30 -9.96 28.75
CA VAL A 248 -48.71 -10.21 28.35
C VAL A 248 -49.45 -10.80 29.55
N PRO A 249 -50.50 -10.16 30.04
CA PRO A 249 -51.31 -10.75 31.11
C PRO A 249 -52.01 -12.00 30.58
N ALA A 250 -51.81 -13.13 31.26
CA ALA A 250 -52.54 -14.37 30.99
C ALA A 250 -54.03 -14.16 31.28
N GLU A 251 -54.89 -14.32 30.27
CA GLU A 251 -56.34 -14.39 30.47
C GLU A 251 -56.69 -15.64 31.28
N PRO A 252 -57.60 -15.52 32.26
CA PRO A 252 -58.06 -16.69 32.98
C PRO A 252 -59.09 -17.45 32.13
N ILE A 253 -58.79 -18.70 31.87
CA ILE A 253 -59.75 -19.66 31.27
C ILE A 253 -60.88 -19.90 32.24
N ARG A 254 -62.11 -19.62 31.80
CA ARG A 254 -63.34 -20.10 32.37
C ARG A 254 -63.83 -21.36 31.71
#